data_e99d961d4c6d626571ec583ab77742cb
#
_entry.id   e99d961d4c6d626571ec583ab77742cb
#
_cell.length_a   1.000
_cell.length_b   1.000
_cell.length_c   1.000
_cell.angle_alpha   90.00
_cell.angle_beta   90.00
_cell.angle_gamma   90.00
#
_symmetry.space_group_name_H-M   'P 1'
#
loop_
_entity.id
_entity.type
_entity.pdbx_description
1 polymer ?
#
loop_
_entity_poly.entity_id
_entity_poly.type
_entity_poly.pdbx_seq_one_letter_code
_entity_poly.pdbx_strand_id
1 'polypeptide(L)'
;MALTEKDKKGVVLIASVVGVVLAVVGIKLAVGTPAKPGADGCIGKVTANTVIVLDHSETLTEQTRNEIAARALGHVREKSLTNERVTVFNVSDLSKKSLVPAFSRCKPPETGNRGYEGTSGIEKAFKRDFIEPLQAVLKTAPVNGKESPVAQALVDISLTQYLRGERNSLLIFSDMLEHTPKFSLYTCIDSKKAVAAFRESRKGGQERPKFRQTRVSLNMIPRLDVSKPTLKCRDQVWEWFFGDNEGADARSDIDYLPGA
;
A
#
# COMPACT_ATOMS: atom_id res chain seq x y z
N MET A 1 -39.24 -25.12 56.96
CA MET A 1 -38.04 -24.42 57.50
C MET A 1 -37.97 -23.05 56.87
N ALA A 2 -38.12 -22.00 57.68
CA ALA A 2 -37.97 -20.63 57.18
C ALA A 2 -36.49 -20.26 57.11
N LEU A 3 -36.03 -19.77 55.97
CA LEU A 3 -34.66 -19.29 55.74
C LEU A 3 -34.35 -18.13 56.68
N THR A 4 -33.21 -18.18 57.38
CA THR A 4 -32.79 -17.08 58.24
C THR A 4 -32.43 -15.85 57.43
N GLU A 5 -32.41 -14.65 58.03
CA GLU A 5 -31.99 -13.41 57.35
C GLU A 5 -30.59 -13.47 56.73
N LYS A 6 -29.67 -14.23 57.33
CA LYS A 6 -28.33 -14.50 56.78
C LYS A 6 -28.36 -15.38 55.53
N ASP A 7 -29.24 -16.39 55.53
CA ASP A 7 -29.40 -17.29 54.38
C ASP A 7 -29.99 -16.55 53.17
N LYS A 8 -30.96 -15.66 53.41
CA LYS A 8 -31.54 -14.81 52.34
C LYS A 8 -30.48 -13.90 51.69
N LYS A 9 -29.61 -13.28 52.48
CA LYS A 9 -28.50 -12.46 51.97
C LYS A 9 -27.50 -13.32 51.17
N GLY A 10 -27.20 -14.52 51.64
CA GLY A 10 -26.33 -15.47 50.90
C GLY A 10 -26.93 -15.90 49.58
N VAL A 11 -28.22 -16.22 49.53
CA VAL A 11 -28.93 -16.58 48.29
C VAL A 11 -28.94 -15.41 47.29
N VAL A 12 -29.19 -14.18 47.73
CA VAL A 12 -29.17 -13.00 46.87
C VAL A 12 -27.77 -12.77 46.28
N LEU A 13 -26.73 -12.96 47.08
CA LEU A 13 -25.33 -12.79 46.63
C LEU A 13 -24.94 -13.84 45.58
N ILE A 14 -25.32 -15.11 45.78
CA ILE A 14 -25.09 -16.18 44.81
C ILE A 14 -25.88 -15.93 43.54
N ALA A 15 -27.15 -15.53 43.62
CA ALA A 15 -27.98 -15.24 42.47
C ALA A 15 -27.40 -14.07 41.62
N SER A 16 -26.89 -13.02 42.29
CA SER A 16 -26.25 -11.91 41.58
C SER A 16 -24.94 -12.32 40.87
N VAL A 17 -24.10 -13.15 41.50
CA VAL A 17 -22.87 -13.67 40.85
C VAL A 17 -23.23 -14.54 39.66
N VAL A 18 -24.21 -15.45 39.81
CA VAL A 18 -24.67 -16.30 38.69
C VAL A 18 -25.22 -15.44 37.54
N GLY A 19 -26.01 -14.41 37.87
CA GLY A 19 -26.53 -13.46 36.88
C GLY A 19 -25.43 -12.75 36.09
N VAL A 20 -24.38 -12.28 36.77
CA VAL A 20 -23.22 -11.65 36.12
C VAL A 20 -22.46 -12.65 35.21
N VAL A 21 -22.22 -13.86 35.69
CA VAL A 21 -21.56 -14.90 34.91
C VAL A 21 -22.36 -15.25 33.66
N LEU A 22 -23.69 -15.42 33.78
CA LEU A 22 -24.56 -15.70 32.63
C LEU A 22 -24.59 -14.52 31.63
N ALA A 23 -24.58 -13.28 32.12
CA ALA A 23 -24.50 -12.10 31.29
C ALA A 23 -23.18 -12.05 30.49
N VAL A 24 -22.05 -12.31 31.16
CA VAL A 24 -20.72 -12.35 30.50
C VAL A 24 -20.64 -13.48 29.45
N VAL A 25 -21.16 -14.68 29.78
CA VAL A 25 -21.24 -15.81 28.85
C VAL A 25 -22.16 -15.47 27.68
N GLY A 26 -23.33 -14.88 27.95
CA GLY A 26 -24.27 -14.43 26.92
C GLY A 26 -23.64 -13.41 25.95
N ILE A 27 -22.91 -12.44 26.50
CA ILE A 27 -22.17 -11.45 25.68
C ILE A 27 -21.10 -12.14 24.83
N LYS A 28 -20.32 -13.07 25.39
CA LYS A 28 -19.32 -13.82 24.63
C LYS A 28 -19.93 -14.65 23.49
N LEU A 29 -21.06 -15.27 23.72
CA LEU A 29 -21.78 -16.04 22.70
C LEU A 29 -22.39 -15.14 21.61
N ALA A 30 -22.88 -13.95 21.99
CA ALA A 30 -23.47 -13.00 21.06
C ALA A 30 -22.41 -12.27 20.18
N VAL A 31 -21.23 -11.97 20.76
CA VAL A 31 -20.14 -11.30 20.04
C VAL A 31 -19.43 -12.24 19.06
N GLY A 32 -19.59 -13.55 19.20
CA GLY A 32 -18.93 -14.56 18.36
C GLY A 32 -17.41 -14.64 18.59
N THR A 33 -16.79 -15.64 18.04
CA THR A 33 -15.33 -15.75 18.03
C THR A 33 -14.77 -14.79 16.97
N PRO A 34 -13.81 -13.92 17.29
CA PRO A 34 -13.17 -13.09 16.27
C PRO A 34 -12.61 -13.94 15.15
N ALA A 35 -12.83 -13.52 13.91
CA ALA A 35 -12.31 -14.23 12.74
C ALA A 35 -10.79 -14.33 12.84
N LYS A 36 -10.26 -15.53 12.58
CA LYS A 36 -8.81 -15.74 12.60
C LYS A 36 -8.18 -15.10 11.37
N PRO A 37 -7.00 -14.48 11.51
CA PRO A 37 -6.25 -13.96 10.37
C PRO A 37 -5.91 -15.08 9.37
N GLY A 38 -6.00 -14.78 8.08
CA GLY A 38 -5.51 -15.65 7.01
C GLY A 38 -3.97 -15.72 6.98
N ALA A 39 -3.41 -16.47 6.04
CA ALA A 39 -1.96 -16.58 5.85
C ALA A 39 -1.29 -15.23 5.51
N ASP A 40 -2.04 -14.31 4.91
CA ASP A 40 -1.65 -12.94 4.59
C ASP A 40 -1.90 -11.94 5.75
N GLY A 41 -2.32 -12.43 6.91
CA GLY A 41 -2.65 -11.63 8.08
C GLY A 41 -3.99 -10.88 7.98
N CYS A 42 -4.77 -11.07 6.89
CA CYS A 42 -6.04 -10.40 6.71
C CYS A 42 -7.18 -11.05 7.50
N ILE A 43 -8.06 -10.23 8.06
CA ILE A 43 -9.24 -10.66 8.81
C ILE A 43 -10.48 -10.34 7.99
N GLY A 44 -11.21 -11.37 7.54
CA GLY A 44 -12.44 -11.19 6.76
C GLY A 44 -12.22 -10.48 5.42
N LYS A 45 -13.18 -9.64 5.00
CA LYS A 45 -13.10 -8.88 3.75
C LYS A 45 -12.18 -7.68 3.88
N VAL A 46 -11.20 -7.57 2.99
CA VAL A 46 -10.33 -6.40 2.87
C VAL A 46 -11.07 -5.31 2.10
N THR A 47 -11.27 -4.15 2.72
CA THR A 47 -11.98 -3.01 2.13
C THR A 47 -11.06 -1.86 1.72
N ALA A 48 -9.84 -1.84 2.24
CA ALA A 48 -8.84 -0.82 1.95
C ALA A 48 -7.51 -1.44 1.52
N ASN A 49 -6.84 -0.81 0.57
CA ASN A 49 -5.56 -1.27 0.05
C ASN A 49 -4.57 -0.11 -0.07
N THR A 50 -3.33 -0.34 0.31
CA THR A 50 -2.17 0.49 -0.01
C THR A 50 -1.24 -0.29 -0.91
N VAL A 51 -1.05 0.20 -2.14
CA VAL A 51 -0.10 -0.37 -3.10
C VAL A 51 1.10 0.56 -3.20
N ILE A 52 2.29 0.00 -3.10
CA ILE A 52 3.56 0.68 -3.23
C ILE A 52 4.26 0.13 -4.46
N VAL A 53 4.62 1.00 -5.39
CA VAL A 53 5.36 0.65 -6.61
C VAL A 53 6.75 1.25 -6.52
N LEU A 54 7.76 0.39 -6.61
CA LEU A 54 9.16 0.75 -6.58
C LEU A 54 9.76 0.58 -7.96
N ASP A 55 10.26 1.65 -8.53
CA ASP A 55 11.02 1.60 -9.76
C ASP A 55 12.52 1.54 -9.41
N HIS A 56 13.06 0.36 -9.55
CA HIS A 56 14.46 0.06 -9.30
C HIS A 56 15.22 -0.21 -10.61
N SER A 57 14.78 0.41 -11.71
CA SER A 57 15.45 0.25 -13.01
C SER A 57 16.86 0.83 -13.02
N GLU A 58 17.15 1.76 -12.10
CA GLU A 58 18.45 2.42 -11.97
C GLU A 58 19.05 2.26 -10.58
N THR A 59 20.37 2.50 -10.50
CA THR A 59 21.11 2.45 -9.24
C THR A 59 20.74 3.66 -8.38
N LEU A 60 20.10 3.42 -7.25
CA LEU A 60 19.78 4.44 -6.27
C LEU A 60 20.85 4.53 -5.19
N THR A 61 21.13 5.74 -4.71
CA THR A 61 22.00 5.93 -3.55
C THR A 61 21.38 5.29 -2.30
N GLU A 62 22.19 4.98 -1.31
CA GLU A 62 21.68 4.46 -0.04
C GLU A 62 20.76 5.47 0.65
N GLN A 63 21.09 6.76 0.56
CA GLN A 63 20.26 7.83 1.11
C GLN A 63 18.88 7.84 0.46
N THR A 64 18.78 7.76 -0.87
CA THR A 64 17.51 7.72 -1.60
C THR A 64 16.69 6.49 -1.21
N ARG A 65 17.31 5.31 -1.10
CA ARG A 65 16.62 4.09 -0.63
C ARG A 65 16.07 4.22 0.78
N ASN A 66 16.85 4.83 1.68
CA ASN A 66 16.42 5.08 3.06
C ASN A 66 15.24 6.05 3.11
N GLU A 67 15.24 7.10 2.28
CA GLU A 67 14.14 8.07 2.18
C GLU A 67 12.87 7.41 1.61
N ILE A 68 12.99 6.60 0.56
CA ILE A 68 11.87 5.82 0.02
C ILE A 68 11.25 4.94 1.12
N ALA A 69 12.09 4.20 1.84
CA ALA A 69 11.64 3.33 2.92
C ALA A 69 10.98 4.15 4.05
N ALA A 70 11.55 5.27 4.44
CA ALA A 70 11.01 6.14 5.49
C ALA A 70 9.63 6.70 5.10
N ARG A 71 9.46 7.22 3.88
CA ARG A 71 8.17 7.74 3.39
C ARG A 71 7.12 6.67 3.26
N ALA A 72 7.46 5.51 2.67
CA ALA A 72 6.55 4.39 2.53
C ALA A 72 6.09 3.87 3.90
N LEU A 73 7.01 3.66 4.85
CA LEU A 73 6.68 3.23 6.21
C LEU A 73 5.88 4.28 6.98
N GLY A 74 6.22 5.57 6.83
CA GLY A 74 5.46 6.68 7.40
C GLY A 74 4.01 6.67 6.91
N HIS A 75 3.79 6.56 5.59
CA HIS A 75 2.44 6.44 5.03
C HIS A 75 1.68 5.23 5.61
N VAL A 76 2.32 4.06 5.64
CA VAL A 76 1.69 2.83 6.16
C VAL A 76 1.32 2.97 7.63
N ARG A 77 2.17 3.60 8.45
CA ARG A 77 1.87 3.81 9.87
C ARG A 77 0.75 4.83 10.09
N GLU A 78 0.81 5.98 9.41
CA GLU A 78 -0.04 7.13 9.68
C GLU A 78 -1.36 7.12 8.90
N LYS A 79 -1.37 6.56 7.69
CA LYS A 79 -2.49 6.64 6.74
C LYS A 79 -3.22 5.31 6.55
N SER A 80 -2.52 4.17 6.66
CA SER A 80 -3.17 2.88 6.47
C SER A 80 -3.91 2.41 7.73
N LEU A 81 -5.09 1.86 7.54
CA LEU A 81 -5.94 1.34 8.61
C LEU A 81 -5.48 -0.05 9.08
N THR A 82 -5.87 -0.44 10.28
CA THR A 82 -5.81 -1.85 10.69
C THR A 82 -6.62 -2.71 9.73
N ASN A 83 -6.11 -3.87 9.37
CA ASN A 83 -6.65 -4.79 8.35
C ASN A 83 -6.65 -4.23 6.91
N GLU A 84 -5.97 -3.11 6.64
CA GLU A 84 -5.71 -2.64 5.29
C GLU A 84 -4.59 -3.49 4.67
N ARG A 85 -4.79 -3.94 3.43
CA ARG A 85 -3.76 -4.70 2.71
C ARG A 85 -2.68 -3.76 2.19
N VAL A 86 -1.44 -4.01 2.59
CA VAL A 86 -0.25 -3.34 2.07
C VAL A 86 0.46 -4.27 1.10
N THR A 87 0.67 -3.81 -0.14
CA THR A 87 1.28 -4.60 -1.21
C THR A 87 2.40 -3.81 -1.86
N VAL A 88 3.56 -4.44 -2.07
CA VAL A 88 4.72 -3.83 -2.73
C VAL A 88 5.01 -4.56 -4.03
N PHE A 89 5.15 -3.80 -5.12
CA PHE A 89 5.58 -4.27 -6.42
C PHE A 89 6.88 -3.58 -6.84
N ASN A 90 7.75 -4.35 -7.51
CA ASN A 90 8.91 -3.80 -8.22
C ASN A 90 8.60 -3.72 -9.71
N VAL A 91 8.88 -2.60 -10.36
CA VAL A 91 8.67 -2.41 -11.81
C VAL A 91 9.48 -3.41 -12.62
N SER A 92 10.70 -3.72 -12.21
CA SER A 92 11.57 -4.69 -12.89
C SER A 92 11.00 -6.11 -12.92
N ASP A 93 10.21 -6.50 -11.93
CA ASP A 93 9.56 -7.82 -11.88
C ASP A 93 8.32 -7.84 -12.77
N LEU A 94 7.63 -6.72 -12.88
CA LEU A 94 6.47 -6.54 -13.75
C LEU A 94 6.87 -6.61 -15.23
N SER A 95 8.06 -6.15 -15.61
CA SER A 95 8.60 -6.29 -16.98
C SER A 95 8.73 -7.75 -17.42
N LYS A 96 8.89 -8.68 -16.47
CA LYS A 96 8.93 -10.12 -16.70
C LYS A 96 7.54 -10.78 -16.80
N LYS A 97 6.48 -9.98 -16.91
CA LYS A 97 5.06 -10.40 -16.91
C LYS A 97 4.62 -11.15 -15.64
N SER A 98 5.30 -10.91 -14.55
CA SER A 98 4.97 -11.49 -13.25
C SER A 98 4.37 -10.43 -12.33
N LEU A 99 3.06 -10.50 -12.09
CA LEU A 99 2.36 -9.67 -11.10
C LEU A 99 2.46 -10.27 -9.69
N VAL A 100 3.61 -10.83 -9.36
CA VAL A 100 3.85 -11.34 -8.00
C VAL A 100 4.37 -10.21 -7.14
N PRO A 101 3.64 -9.84 -6.07
CA PRO A 101 4.10 -8.81 -5.17
C PRO A 101 5.33 -9.29 -4.37
N ALA A 102 6.28 -8.40 -4.18
CA ALA A 102 7.43 -8.63 -3.29
C ALA A 102 7.01 -8.70 -1.81
N PHE A 103 5.89 -8.04 -1.47
CA PHE A 103 5.26 -8.08 -0.16
C PHE A 103 3.75 -7.91 -0.33
N SER A 104 2.94 -8.69 0.41
CA SER A 104 1.49 -8.47 0.49
C SER A 104 0.94 -9.04 1.80
N ARG A 105 0.59 -8.15 2.73
CA ARG A 105 0.00 -8.48 4.03
C ARG A 105 -0.95 -7.41 4.51
N CYS A 106 -1.94 -7.81 5.32
CA CYS A 106 -2.77 -6.86 6.02
C CYS A 106 -2.05 -6.31 7.26
N LYS A 107 -2.20 -4.99 7.47
CA LYS A 107 -1.64 -4.28 8.62
C LYS A 107 -2.31 -4.77 9.90
N PRO A 108 -1.58 -5.41 10.83
CA PRO A 108 -2.13 -5.79 12.13
C PRO A 108 -2.27 -4.56 13.04
N PRO A 109 -2.96 -4.68 14.18
CA PRO A 109 -2.99 -3.63 15.20
C PRO A 109 -1.57 -3.26 15.65
N GLU A 110 -1.31 -1.96 15.80
CA GLU A 110 -0.01 -1.47 16.30
C GLU A 110 0.06 -1.53 17.82
N THR A 111 -1.07 -1.33 18.47
CA THR A 111 -1.19 -1.30 19.94
C THR A 111 -2.39 -2.11 20.37
N GLY A 112 -2.30 -2.74 21.53
CA GLY A 112 -3.41 -3.43 22.17
C GLY A 112 -4.15 -2.56 23.19
N ASN A 113 -5.28 -3.06 23.68
CA ASN A 113 -5.99 -2.42 24.77
C ASN A 113 -5.19 -2.60 26.08
N ARG A 114 -4.78 -1.47 26.69
CA ARG A 114 -3.96 -1.44 27.91
C ARG A 114 -4.55 -2.21 29.09
N GLY A 115 -5.86 -2.44 29.10
CA GLY A 115 -6.55 -3.11 30.21
C GLY A 115 -6.62 -4.64 30.11
N TYR A 116 -6.53 -5.21 28.91
CA TYR A 116 -6.80 -6.65 28.66
C TYR A 116 -5.75 -7.35 27.80
N GLU A 117 -4.95 -6.61 27.06
CA GLU A 117 -3.95 -7.16 26.14
C GLU A 117 -2.58 -6.61 26.51
N GLY A 118 -1.58 -7.50 26.58
CA GLY A 118 -0.20 -7.09 26.83
C GLY A 118 0.32 -6.23 25.68
N THR A 119 0.25 -4.90 25.81
CA THR A 119 0.61 -3.93 24.75
C THR A 119 2.00 -4.19 24.16
N SER A 120 2.98 -4.53 25.00
CA SER A 120 4.35 -4.81 24.56
C SER A 120 4.48 -6.04 23.65
N GLY A 121 3.59 -7.03 23.82
CA GLY A 121 3.55 -8.22 22.95
C GLY A 121 3.04 -7.89 21.55
N ILE A 122 1.99 -7.08 21.47
CA ILE A 122 1.38 -6.66 20.19
C ILE A 122 2.33 -5.75 19.42
N GLU A 123 2.95 -4.78 20.07
CA GLU A 123 3.95 -3.90 19.43
C GLU A 123 5.16 -4.68 18.89
N LYS A 124 5.67 -5.65 19.66
CA LYS A 124 6.77 -6.52 19.21
C LYS A 124 6.36 -7.39 18.01
N ALA A 125 5.16 -7.97 18.05
CA ALA A 125 4.63 -8.76 16.94
C ALA A 125 4.41 -7.89 15.70
N PHE A 126 3.81 -6.70 15.84
CA PHE A 126 3.65 -5.74 14.75
C PHE A 126 4.99 -5.39 14.09
N LYS A 127 6.01 -5.09 14.89
CA LYS A 127 7.35 -4.77 14.39
C LYS A 127 7.96 -5.95 13.66
N ARG A 128 8.03 -7.13 14.30
CA ARG A 128 8.69 -8.34 13.75
C ARG A 128 7.97 -8.91 12.54
N ASP A 129 6.65 -9.01 12.59
CA ASP A 129 5.89 -9.79 11.60
C ASP A 129 5.36 -8.94 10.43
N PHE A 130 5.37 -7.60 10.59
CA PHE A 130 4.88 -6.70 9.57
C PHE A 130 5.89 -5.61 9.15
N ILE A 131 6.40 -4.81 10.10
CA ILE A 131 7.27 -3.67 9.76
C ILE A 131 8.64 -4.11 9.25
N GLU A 132 9.31 -5.03 9.94
CA GLU A 132 10.65 -5.49 9.54
C GLU A 132 10.65 -6.17 8.16
N PRO A 133 9.73 -7.09 7.83
CA PRO A 133 9.63 -7.65 6.49
C PRO A 133 9.30 -6.61 5.41
N LEU A 134 8.40 -5.67 5.69
CA LEU A 134 8.08 -4.58 4.76
C LEU A 134 9.31 -3.70 4.52
N GLN A 135 10.01 -3.30 5.58
CA GLN A 135 11.22 -2.49 5.49
C GLN A 135 12.34 -3.19 4.70
N ALA A 136 12.50 -4.50 4.89
CA ALA A 136 13.48 -5.28 4.15
C ALA A 136 13.21 -5.21 2.64
N VAL A 137 11.95 -5.37 2.21
CA VAL A 137 11.56 -5.28 0.80
C VAL A 137 11.77 -3.86 0.26
N LEU A 138 11.39 -2.83 1.02
CA LEU A 138 11.55 -1.43 0.61
C LEU A 138 13.01 -1.00 0.43
N LYS A 139 13.93 -1.65 1.15
CA LYS A 139 15.37 -1.39 1.08
C LYS A 139 16.12 -2.32 0.12
N THR A 140 15.43 -3.26 -0.52
CA THR A 140 16.07 -4.18 -1.47
C THR A 140 16.79 -3.39 -2.55
N ALA A 141 18.04 -3.76 -2.81
CA ALA A 141 18.84 -3.11 -3.83
C ALA A 141 18.19 -3.29 -5.22
N PRO A 142 18.25 -2.26 -6.07
CA PRO A 142 17.69 -2.34 -7.40
C PRO A 142 18.39 -3.42 -8.23
N VAL A 143 17.60 -4.12 -9.01
CA VAL A 143 18.14 -4.91 -10.10
C VAL A 143 18.29 -3.94 -11.28
N ASN A 144 19.51 -3.67 -11.73
CA ASN A 144 19.76 -2.85 -12.91
C ASN A 144 18.99 -3.44 -14.10
N GLY A 145 17.83 -2.90 -14.36
CA GLY A 145 16.97 -3.28 -15.49
C GLY A 145 17.41 -2.51 -16.73
N LYS A 146 17.45 -3.20 -17.87
CA LYS A 146 17.63 -2.51 -19.16
C LYS A 146 16.41 -1.70 -19.57
N GLU A 147 15.28 -1.90 -18.91
CA GLU A 147 13.98 -1.31 -19.23
C GLU A 147 13.29 -0.82 -17.96
N SER A 148 12.54 0.26 -18.10
CA SER A 148 11.66 0.83 -17.07
C SER A 148 10.24 1.00 -17.63
N PRO A 149 9.42 -0.07 -17.69
CA PRO A 149 8.06 -0.03 -18.23
C PRO A 149 7.04 0.41 -17.16
N VAL A 150 7.24 1.61 -16.61
CA VAL A 150 6.42 2.15 -15.50
C VAL A 150 4.94 2.21 -15.89
N ALA A 151 4.64 2.70 -17.11
CA ALA A 151 3.27 2.84 -17.56
C ALA A 151 2.56 1.49 -17.69
N GLN A 152 3.25 0.47 -18.22
CA GLN A 152 2.67 -0.87 -18.31
C GLN A 152 2.44 -1.46 -16.93
N ALA A 153 3.40 -1.31 -16.02
CA ALA A 153 3.28 -1.74 -14.63
C ALA A 153 2.04 -1.14 -13.95
N LEU A 154 1.82 0.17 -14.10
CA LEU A 154 0.69 0.88 -13.51
C LEU A 154 -0.65 0.45 -14.13
N VAL A 155 -0.71 0.21 -15.45
CA VAL A 155 -1.89 -0.33 -16.10
C VAL A 155 -2.20 -1.72 -15.56
N ASP A 156 -1.22 -2.61 -15.50
CA ASP A 156 -1.41 -3.99 -15.04
C ASP A 156 -1.86 -4.02 -13.57
N ILE A 157 -1.26 -3.22 -12.70
CA ILE A 157 -1.67 -3.09 -11.31
C ILE A 157 -3.11 -2.58 -11.19
N SER A 158 -3.53 -1.62 -12.03
CA SER A 158 -4.88 -1.07 -12.01
C SER A 158 -5.97 -2.11 -12.32
N LEU A 159 -5.60 -3.20 -13.00
CA LEU A 159 -6.49 -4.30 -13.34
C LEU A 159 -6.56 -5.38 -12.26
N THR A 160 -5.69 -5.33 -11.25
CA THR A 160 -5.62 -6.34 -10.19
C THR A 160 -6.65 -6.10 -9.08
N GLN A 161 -6.78 -7.11 -8.23
CA GLN A 161 -7.56 -7.01 -6.98
C GLN A 161 -6.97 -6.03 -5.96
N TYR A 162 -5.69 -5.65 -6.09
CA TYR A 162 -4.98 -4.80 -5.13
C TYR A 162 -5.42 -3.34 -5.17
N LEU A 163 -6.18 -2.91 -6.20
CA LEU A 163 -6.79 -1.58 -6.31
C LEU A 163 -8.32 -1.65 -6.43
N ARG A 164 -8.97 -2.73 -5.97
CA ARG A 164 -10.43 -2.90 -6.00
C ARG A 164 -11.12 -2.73 -4.65
N GLY A 165 -10.43 -2.20 -3.64
CA GLY A 165 -11.04 -1.85 -2.36
C GLY A 165 -11.97 -0.64 -2.48
N GLU A 166 -12.72 -0.40 -1.41
CA GLU A 166 -13.56 0.81 -1.28
C GLU A 166 -12.68 2.07 -1.11
N ARG A 167 -11.48 1.89 -0.57
CA ARG A 167 -10.45 2.92 -0.43
C ARG A 167 -9.11 2.35 -0.84
N ASN A 168 -8.46 2.99 -1.81
CA ASN A 168 -7.16 2.57 -2.28
C ASN A 168 -6.17 3.74 -2.26
N SER A 169 -4.92 3.44 -1.89
CA SER A 169 -3.78 4.34 -2.00
C SER A 169 -2.74 3.70 -2.90
N LEU A 170 -2.19 4.46 -3.83
CA LEU A 170 -1.11 4.04 -4.72
C LEU A 170 0.06 5.00 -4.56
N LEU A 171 1.15 4.51 -3.97
CA LEU A 171 2.39 5.25 -3.82
C LEU A 171 3.37 4.77 -4.88
N ILE A 172 3.87 5.68 -5.68
CA ILE A 172 4.83 5.39 -6.75
C ILE A 172 6.14 6.08 -6.42
N PHE A 173 7.23 5.32 -6.36
CA PHE A 173 8.59 5.80 -6.19
C PHE A 173 9.37 5.51 -7.45
N SER A 174 9.57 6.53 -8.29
CA SER A 174 10.21 6.42 -9.61
C SER A 174 10.74 7.78 -10.04
N ASP A 175 11.74 7.81 -10.91
CA ASP A 175 12.11 9.03 -11.66
C ASP A 175 11.13 9.29 -12.82
N MET A 176 10.20 8.35 -13.04
CA MET A 176 9.18 8.41 -14.09
C MET A 176 9.75 8.53 -15.52
N LEU A 177 10.96 8.02 -15.74
CA LEU A 177 11.60 7.98 -17.06
C LEU A 177 11.30 6.65 -17.76
N GLU A 178 10.10 6.57 -18.36
CA GLU A 178 9.70 5.40 -19.16
C GLU A 178 10.77 5.04 -20.19
N HIS A 179 11.23 3.78 -20.16
CA HIS A 179 12.22 3.27 -21.08
C HIS A 179 11.89 1.84 -21.50
N THR A 180 11.46 1.69 -22.75
CA THR A 180 11.11 0.41 -23.36
C THR A 180 11.64 0.36 -24.79
N PRO A 181 11.71 -0.80 -25.46
CA PRO A 181 12.07 -0.89 -26.86
C PRO A 181 11.16 -0.10 -27.82
N LYS A 182 9.92 0.17 -27.40
CA LYS A 182 8.93 0.88 -28.21
C LYS A 182 8.90 2.39 -27.96
N PHE A 183 9.36 2.83 -26.78
CA PHE A 183 9.32 4.23 -26.38
C PHE A 183 10.35 4.51 -25.29
N SER A 184 11.08 5.62 -25.44
CA SER A 184 12.03 6.05 -24.42
C SER A 184 11.97 7.56 -24.24
N LEU A 185 11.77 7.99 -22.99
CA LEU A 185 11.85 9.39 -22.64
C LEU A 185 13.27 9.95 -22.75
N TYR A 186 14.31 9.12 -22.62
CA TYR A 186 15.69 9.57 -22.75
C TYR A 186 16.03 10.15 -24.13
N THR A 187 15.31 9.74 -25.16
CA THR A 187 15.49 10.26 -26.53
C THR A 187 14.53 11.39 -26.89
N CYS A 188 13.64 11.76 -25.97
CA CYS A 188 12.65 12.80 -26.22
C CYS A 188 13.26 14.20 -26.05
N ILE A 189 13.17 15.00 -27.12
CA ILE A 189 13.61 16.40 -27.15
C ILE A 189 12.46 17.40 -27.45
N ASP A 190 11.34 16.89 -27.98
CA ASP A 190 10.16 17.71 -28.35
C ASP A 190 8.95 17.30 -27.48
N SER A 191 8.72 18.05 -26.42
CA SER A 191 7.64 17.79 -25.50
C SER A 191 6.24 17.86 -26.11
N LYS A 192 6.07 18.64 -27.20
CA LYS A 192 4.76 18.73 -27.91
C LYS A 192 4.40 17.43 -28.63
N LYS A 193 5.38 16.63 -29.00
CA LYS A 193 5.19 15.34 -29.67
C LYS A 193 5.26 14.14 -28.70
N ALA A 194 5.71 14.37 -27.47
CA ALA A 194 5.96 13.32 -26.49
C ALA A 194 4.71 12.45 -26.23
N VAL A 195 3.57 13.07 -25.99
CA VAL A 195 2.31 12.37 -25.71
C VAL A 195 1.85 11.55 -26.92
N ALA A 196 1.94 12.11 -28.13
CA ALA A 196 1.53 11.39 -29.34
C ALA A 196 2.43 10.15 -29.58
N ALA A 197 3.76 10.31 -29.44
CA ALA A 197 4.70 9.20 -29.57
C ALA A 197 4.48 8.13 -28.50
N PHE A 198 4.23 8.53 -27.25
CA PHE A 198 3.92 7.62 -26.17
C PHE A 198 2.64 6.82 -26.44
N ARG A 199 1.56 7.49 -26.86
CA ARG A 199 0.30 6.84 -27.23
C ARG A 199 0.46 5.83 -28.37
N GLU A 200 1.20 6.20 -29.43
CA GLU A 200 1.44 5.30 -30.55
C GLU A 200 2.20 4.04 -30.10
N SER A 201 3.16 4.18 -29.16
CA SER A 201 3.89 3.03 -28.59
C SER A 201 2.99 2.03 -27.86
N ARG A 202 1.81 2.48 -27.41
CA ARG A 202 0.84 1.70 -26.64
C ARG A 202 -0.40 1.28 -27.44
N LYS A 203 -0.37 1.55 -28.75
CA LYS A 203 -1.49 1.22 -29.65
C LYS A 203 -1.83 -0.27 -29.61
N GLY A 204 -3.12 -0.58 -29.52
CA GLY A 204 -3.63 -1.95 -29.40
C GLY A 204 -3.69 -2.51 -27.97
N GLY A 205 -3.28 -1.75 -26.98
CA GLY A 205 -3.41 -2.07 -25.57
C GLY A 205 -4.20 -1.02 -24.79
N GLN A 206 -4.25 -1.17 -23.48
CA GLN A 206 -4.80 -0.13 -22.62
C GLN A 206 -3.80 1.02 -22.50
N GLU A 207 -4.17 2.19 -23.01
CA GLU A 207 -3.28 3.36 -23.06
C GLU A 207 -3.02 3.94 -21.67
N ARG A 208 -4.06 3.98 -20.80
CA ARG A 208 -4.02 4.57 -19.48
C ARG A 208 -4.70 3.67 -18.43
N PRO A 209 -4.26 3.71 -17.16
CA PRO A 209 -4.92 2.98 -16.08
C PRO A 209 -6.28 3.59 -15.74
N LYS A 210 -7.15 2.81 -15.07
CA LYS A 210 -8.40 3.28 -14.46
C LYS A 210 -8.26 3.18 -12.94
N PHE A 211 -7.84 4.26 -12.32
CA PHE A 211 -7.65 4.35 -10.87
C PHE A 211 -8.94 4.78 -10.16
N ARG A 212 -9.99 3.97 -10.24
CA ARG A 212 -11.24 4.24 -9.52
C ARG A 212 -11.00 4.21 -8.01
N GLN A 213 -11.49 5.23 -7.28
CA GLN A 213 -11.41 5.32 -5.81
C GLN A 213 -9.96 5.13 -5.28
N THR A 214 -8.97 5.53 -6.07
CA THR A 214 -7.55 5.40 -5.72
C THR A 214 -6.92 6.78 -5.61
N ARG A 215 -6.34 7.07 -4.45
CA ARG A 215 -5.47 8.22 -4.28
C ARG A 215 -4.08 7.88 -4.76
N VAL A 216 -3.58 8.58 -5.76
CA VAL A 216 -2.24 8.38 -6.34
C VAL A 216 -1.28 9.40 -5.75
N SER A 217 -0.14 8.94 -5.23
CA SER A 217 0.96 9.77 -4.73
C SER A 217 2.22 9.42 -5.50
N LEU A 218 2.70 10.40 -6.30
CA LEU A 218 3.94 10.30 -7.06
C LEU A 218 5.09 10.84 -6.21
N ASN A 219 5.99 9.96 -5.80
CA ASN A 219 7.21 10.33 -5.10
C ASN A 219 8.35 10.32 -6.12
N MET A 220 8.61 11.49 -6.70
CA MET A 220 9.56 11.65 -7.79
C MET A 220 10.99 11.55 -7.31
N ILE A 221 11.77 10.63 -7.90
CA ILE A 221 13.21 10.53 -7.68
C ILE A 221 13.90 11.55 -8.58
N PRO A 222 14.66 12.52 -8.05
CA PRO A 222 15.32 13.54 -8.85
C PRO A 222 16.39 12.94 -9.77
N ARG A 223 16.51 13.48 -10.98
CA ARG A 223 17.52 13.09 -11.97
C ARG A 223 18.26 14.34 -12.44
N LEU A 224 19.46 14.55 -11.88
CA LEU A 224 20.30 15.71 -12.18
C LEU A 224 21.09 15.53 -13.50
N ASP A 225 21.25 14.31 -13.96
CA ASP A 225 21.95 13.91 -15.18
C ASP A 225 21.08 13.95 -16.44
N VAL A 226 19.78 14.22 -16.30
CA VAL A 226 18.83 14.22 -17.41
C VAL A 226 18.56 15.65 -17.90
N SER A 227 18.51 15.81 -19.22
CA SER A 227 18.31 17.12 -19.85
C SER A 227 16.94 17.75 -19.52
N LYS A 228 16.89 19.09 -19.45
CA LYS A 228 15.63 19.81 -19.26
C LYS A 228 14.54 19.50 -20.31
N PRO A 229 14.84 19.38 -21.62
CA PRO A 229 13.86 18.95 -22.61
C PRO A 229 13.26 17.57 -22.30
N THR A 230 14.08 16.59 -21.91
CA THR A 230 13.64 15.25 -21.51
C THR A 230 12.72 15.31 -20.30
N LEU A 231 13.05 16.06 -19.26
CA LEU A 231 12.20 16.25 -18.09
C LEU A 231 10.85 16.88 -18.47
N LYS A 232 10.85 17.84 -19.39
CA LYS A 232 9.61 18.44 -19.89
C LYS A 232 8.75 17.42 -20.69
N CYS A 233 9.37 16.53 -21.44
CA CYS A 233 8.67 15.43 -22.10
C CYS A 233 8.04 14.49 -21.08
N ARG A 234 8.79 14.13 -20.03
CA ARG A 234 8.33 13.30 -18.91
C ARG A 234 7.07 13.89 -18.28
N ASP A 235 7.16 15.15 -17.88
CA ASP A 235 6.06 15.82 -17.18
C ASP A 235 4.79 15.84 -18.04
N GLN A 236 4.90 16.14 -19.35
CA GLN A 236 3.75 16.12 -20.26
C GLN A 236 3.14 14.73 -20.48
N VAL A 237 3.98 13.69 -20.60
CA VAL A 237 3.51 12.32 -20.76
C VAL A 237 2.72 11.88 -19.51
N TRP A 238 3.25 12.15 -18.33
CA TRP A 238 2.62 11.72 -17.08
C TRP A 238 1.42 12.56 -16.69
N GLU A 239 1.42 13.87 -17.00
CA GLU A 239 0.24 14.71 -16.88
C GLU A 239 -0.92 14.15 -17.73
N TRP A 240 -0.65 13.79 -18.99
CA TRP A 240 -1.64 13.13 -19.83
C TRP A 240 -2.03 11.74 -19.28
N PHE A 241 -1.08 10.94 -18.81
CA PHE A 241 -1.32 9.56 -18.34
C PHE A 241 -2.23 9.51 -17.12
N PHE A 242 -2.09 10.44 -16.19
CA PHE A 242 -2.90 10.54 -14.98
C PHE A 242 -4.09 11.51 -15.11
N GLY A 243 -4.13 12.35 -16.14
CA GLY A 243 -4.98 13.54 -16.21
C GLY A 243 -6.49 13.28 -16.29
N ASP A 244 -6.95 12.19 -16.88
CA ASP A 244 -8.38 11.88 -17.04
C ASP A 244 -8.77 10.62 -16.24
N ASN A 245 -8.30 10.50 -15.02
CA ASN A 245 -8.79 9.42 -14.17
C ASN A 245 -10.25 9.67 -13.80
N GLU A 246 -11.15 8.94 -14.45
CA GLU A 246 -12.58 8.94 -14.14
C GLU A 246 -12.80 8.43 -12.69
N GLY A 247 -13.03 9.35 -11.79
CA GLY A 247 -13.35 9.06 -10.40
C GLY A 247 -13.09 10.27 -9.52
N ALA A 248 -14.06 10.66 -8.68
CA ALA A 248 -14.04 11.87 -7.86
C ALA A 248 -12.83 11.98 -6.90
N ASP A 249 -12.13 10.88 -6.63
CA ASP A 249 -11.01 10.81 -5.68
C ASP A 249 -9.64 10.58 -6.34
N ALA A 250 -9.57 10.58 -7.66
CA ALA A 250 -8.32 10.41 -8.40
C ALA A 250 -7.47 11.70 -8.37
N ARG A 251 -7.09 12.14 -7.17
CA ARG A 251 -6.09 13.19 -7.01
C ARG A 251 -4.71 12.57 -7.06
N SER A 252 -3.89 13.00 -8.00
CA SER A 252 -2.47 12.71 -7.99
C SER A 252 -1.74 13.80 -7.20
N ASP A 253 -1.18 13.45 -6.06
CA ASP A 253 -0.28 14.31 -5.32
C ASP A 253 1.15 14.03 -5.82
N ILE A 254 1.86 15.07 -6.27
CA ILE A 254 3.27 14.95 -6.70
C ILE A 254 4.15 15.52 -5.61
N ASP A 255 5.08 14.73 -5.12
CA ASP A 255 6.11 15.15 -4.18
C ASP A 255 7.49 14.72 -4.68
N TYR A 256 8.50 15.54 -4.45
CA TYR A 256 9.88 15.24 -4.84
C TYR A 256 10.64 14.72 -3.63
N LEU A 257 11.38 13.63 -3.84
CA LEU A 257 12.35 13.18 -2.86
C LEU A 257 13.47 14.22 -2.74
N PRO A 258 14.09 14.38 -1.57
CA PRO A 258 15.29 15.20 -1.45
C PRO A 258 16.32 14.75 -2.47
N GLY A 259 16.94 15.69 -3.14
CA GLY A 259 17.93 15.40 -4.19
C GLY A 259 19.04 14.50 -3.65
N ALA A 260 19.41 13.49 -4.45
CA ALA A 260 20.55 12.63 -4.19
C ALA A 260 21.85 13.39 -4.41
#